data_5eaf5c72753729897b28a72bfaec6d94
#
_entry.id   5eaf5c72753729897b28a72bfaec6d94
#
_cell.length_a   1.000
_cell.length_b   1.000
_cell.length_c   1.000
_cell.angle_alpha   90.00
_cell.angle_beta   90.00
_cell.angle_gamma   90.00
#
_symmetry.space_group_name_H-M   'P 1'
#
loop_
_entity.id
_entity.type
_entity.pdbx_description
1 polymer ?
#
loop_
_entity_poly.entity_id
_entity_poly.type
_entity_poly.pdbx_seq_one_letter_code
_entity_poly.pdbx_strand_id
1 'polypeptide(L)'
;MYNGYYYGFDMTYLVLVVPALLIALIAQIQVKSAFSRYAGVRCTSGLTGAQAAQRILQANGITDVRIEHISGKLTDHFDPQAKVIRLSDEVYGVASIAAVGVAAHEAGHAVQYATDYAPIRIRAAIIPA
;
A
#
# COMPACT_ATOMS: atom_id res chain seq x y z
N MET A 1 24.12 30.68 30.79
CA MET A 1 24.50 29.48 30.07
C MET A 1 23.48 29.15 29.01
N TYR A 2 23.98 29.00 27.83
CA TYR A 2 23.11 28.86 26.74
C TYR A 2 22.70 27.43 26.60
N ASN A 3 21.46 27.24 26.55
CA ASN A 3 20.91 25.93 26.53
C ASN A 3 20.63 25.54 25.11
N GLY A 4 21.40 24.66 24.59
CA GLY A 4 21.29 24.24 23.21
C GLY A 4 20.02 23.49 22.84
N TYR A 5 18.94 23.84 23.44
CA TYR A 5 17.72 23.23 23.08
C TYR A 5 17.14 23.81 21.89
N TYR A 6 17.80 23.86 20.91
CA TYR A 6 17.32 24.47 19.91
C TYR A 6 16.88 23.57 19.04
N TYR A 7 15.74 23.57 18.86
CA TYR A 7 15.32 23.62 17.61
C TYR A 7 15.31 22.38 16.89
N GLY A 8 15.55 21.22 17.38
CA GLY A 8 15.53 20.01 16.67
C GLY A 8 16.51 19.91 15.51
N PHE A 9 17.38 20.89 15.35
CA PHE A 9 18.35 20.86 14.28
C PHE A 9 19.75 20.69 14.82
N ASP A 10 19.95 19.78 15.76
CA ASP A 10 21.31 19.45 16.13
C ASP A 10 21.91 18.49 15.08
N MET A 11 23.19 18.28 15.16
CA MET A 11 23.92 17.46 14.19
C MET A 11 23.42 16.00 14.21
N THR A 12 23.03 15.48 15.36
CA THR A 12 22.48 14.14 15.49
C THR A 12 21.18 13.99 14.71
N TYR A 13 20.30 14.96 14.81
CA TYR A 13 19.05 14.98 14.06
C TYR A 13 19.30 14.96 12.57
N LEU A 14 20.21 15.82 12.09
CA LEU A 14 20.53 15.87 10.66
C LEU A 14 21.12 14.55 10.17
N VAL A 15 22.01 13.95 10.93
CA VAL A 15 22.68 12.70 10.54
C VAL A 15 21.70 11.54 10.47
N LEU A 16 20.65 11.52 11.28
CA LEU A 16 19.66 10.46 11.28
C LEU A 16 18.52 10.71 10.31
N VAL A 17 18.03 11.93 10.24
CA VAL A 17 16.81 12.25 9.46
C VAL A 17 17.11 12.44 7.98
N VAL A 18 18.21 13.11 7.64
CA VAL A 18 18.51 13.37 6.22
C VAL A 18 18.74 12.09 5.42
N PRO A 19 19.55 11.12 5.89
CA PRO A 19 19.66 9.84 5.17
C PRO A 19 18.33 9.09 5.08
N ALA A 20 17.52 9.11 6.13
CA ALA A 20 16.22 8.44 6.12
C ALA A 20 15.29 9.06 5.08
N LEU A 21 15.27 10.38 4.96
CA LEU A 21 14.47 11.07 3.95
C LEU A 21 14.97 10.77 2.53
N LEU A 22 16.27 10.69 2.34
CA LEU A 22 16.84 10.34 1.03
C LEU A 22 16.47 8.92 0.62
N ILE A 23 16.55 7.97 1.54
CA ILE A 23 16.15 6.58 1.28
C ILE A 23 14.67 6.52 0.93
N ALA A 24 13.83 7.22 1.67
CA ALA A 24 12.40 7.25 1.42
C ALA A 24 12.09 7.85 0.04
N LEU A 25 12.79 8.92 -0.33
CA LEU A 25 12.62 9.55 -1.64
C LEU A 25 13.03 8.62 -2.77
N ILE A 26 14.18 7.96 -2.64
CA ILE A 26 14.65 7.00 -3.64
C ILE A 26 13.66 5.84 -3.78
N ALA A 27 13.17 5.29 -2.66
CA ALA A 27 12.19 4.22 -2.67
C ALA A 27 10.92 4.65 -3.40
N GLN A 28 10.44 5.86 -3.14
CA GLN A 28 9.24 6.37 -3.79
C GLN A 28 9.42 6.56 -5.29
N ILE A 29 10.58 7.04 -5.71
CA ILE A 29 10.92 7.17 -7.13
C ILE A 29 10.95 5.79 -7.79
N GLN A 30 11.54 4.80 -7.14
CA GLN A 30 11.60 3.44 -7.67
C GLN A 30 10.21 2.82 -7.81
N VAL A 31 9.33 3.00 -6.84
CA VAL A 31 7.95 2.51 -6.92
C VAL A 31 7.19 3.15 -8.07
N LYS A 32 7.27 4.47 -8.19
CA LYS A 32 6.60 5.18 -9.28
C LYS A 32 7.16 4.80 -10.64
N SER A 33 8.49 4.63 -10.74
CA SER A 33 9.13 4.21 -11.97
C SER A 33 8.71 2.80 -12.37
N ALA A 34 8.68 1.87 -11.42
CA ALA A 34 8.24 0.51 -11.67
C ALA A 34 6.77 0.48 -12.10
N PHE A 35 5.90 1.23 -11.42
CA PHE A 35 4.51 1.32 -11.80
C PHE A 35 4.36 1.86 -13.22
N SER A 36 5.06 2.94 -13.55
CA SER A 36 5.00 3.52 -14.90
C SER A 36 5.50 2.56 -15.96
N ARG A 37 6.56 1.79 -15.65
CA ARG A 37 7.11 0.81 -16.59
C ARG A 37 6.12 -0.30 -16.91
N TYR A 38 5.44 -0.82 -15.89
CA TYR A 38 4.55 -1.97 -16.05
C TYR A 38 3.09 -1.57 -16.28
N ALA A 39 2.74 -0.29 -16.14
CA ALA A 39 1.38 0.18 -16.36
C ALA A 39 0.92 -0.01 -17.81
N GLY A 40 1.85 0.08 -18.75
CA GLY A 40 1.54 -0.16 -20.16
C GLY A 40 1.64 -1.62 -20.60
N VAL A 41 2.07 -2.51 -19.72
CA VAL A 41 2.23 -3.93 -20.05
C VAL A 41 0.95 -4.68 -19.68
N ARG A 42 0.27 -5.22 -20.68
CA ARG A 42 -0.98 -5.92 -20.45
C ARG A 42 -0.75 -7.23 -19.71
N CYS A 43 -1.60 -7.50 -18.74
CA CYS A 43 -1.61 -8.78 -18.04
C CYS A 43 -2.11 -9.87 -19.00
N THR A 44 -1.38 -10.99 -19.10
CA THR A 44 -1.75 -12.07 -20.02
C THR A 44 -3.09 -12.71 -19.70
N SER A 45 -3.50 -12.68 -18.42
CA SER A 45 -4.81 -13.20 -17.99
C SER A 45 -5.96 -12.28 -18.40
N GLY A 46 -5.68 -11.03 -18.78
CA GLY A 46 -6.70 -10.02 -19.06
C GLY A 46 -7.47 -9.52 -17.86
N LEU A 47 -7.10 -9.92 -16.65
CA LEU A 47 -7.77 -9.47 -15.45
C LEU A 47 -7.45 -8.01 -15.15
N THR A 48 -8.49 -7.25 -14.76
CA THR A 48 -8.28 -5.92 -14.20
C THR A 48 -7.84 -6.01 -12.75
N GLY A 49 -7.38 -4.90 -12.19
CA GLY A 49 -7.02 -4.86 -10.77
C GLY A 49 -8.19 -5.28 -9.87
N ALA A 50 -9.38 -4.77 -10.12
CA ALA A 50 -10.56 -5.14 -9.33
C ALA A 50 -10.87 -6.64 -9.42
N GLN A 51 -10.78 -7.20 -10.61
CA GLN A 51 -11.02 -8.63 -10.79
C GLN A 51 -9.97 -9.49 -10.10
N ALA A 52 -8.71 -9.07 -10.14
CA ALA A 52 -7.63 -9.77 -9.45
C ALA A 52 -7.83 -9.78 -7.94
N ALA A 53 -8.15 -8.61 -7.37
CA ALA A 53 -8.44 -8.50 -5.94
C ALA A 53 -9.63 -9.39 -5.56
N GLN A 54 -10.69 -9.36 -6.36
CA GLN A 54 -11.88 -10.18 -6.11
C GLN A 54 -11.55 -11.68 -6.09
N ARG A 55 -10.72 -12.12 -7.03
CA ARG A 55 -10.31 -13.53 -7.08
C ARG A 55 -9.50 -13.95 -5.86
N ILE A 56 -8.61 -13.09 -5.39
CA ILE A 56 -7.82 -13.38 -4.20
C ILE A 56 -8.73 -13.50 -2.97
N LEU A 57 -9.68 -12.58 -2.82
CA LEU A 57 -10.64 -12.64 -1.72
C LEU A 57 -11.47 -13.91 -1.77
N GLN A 58 -11.98 -14.27 -2.95
CA GLN A 58 -12.77 -15.48 -3.13
C GLN A 58 -11.97 -16.75 -2.84
N ALA A 59 -10.73 -16.80 -3.31
CA ALA A 59 -9.86 -17.95 -3.08
C ALA A 59 -9.56 -18.19 -1.60
N ASN A 60 -9.67 -17.15 -0.79
CA ASN A 60 -9.45 -17.22 0.65
C ASN A 60 -10.74 -17.20 1.47
N GLY A 61 -11.88 -17.36 0.81
CA GLY A 61 -13.17 -17.43 1.49
C GLY A 61 -13.64 -16.13 2.13
N ILE A 62 -13.10 -15.00 1.68
CA ILE A 62 -13.46 -13.68 2.24
C ILE A 62 -14.62 -13.12 1.43
N THR A 63 -15.77 -12.96 2.08
CA THR A 63 -16.98 -12.47 1.41
C THR A 63 -17.47 -11.12 1.91
N ASP A 64 -16.87 -10.61 2.98
CA ASP A 64 -17.31 -9.38 3.64
C ASP A 64 -16.47 -8.14 3.30
N VAL A 65 -15.51 -8.28 2.40
CA VAL A 65 -14.68 -7.17 1.95
C VAL A 65 -15.15 -6.72 0.56
N ARG A 66 -15.45 -5.43 0.44
CA ARG A 66 -15.87 -4.84 -0.83
C ARG A 66 -14.69 -4.25 -1.56
N ILE A 67 -14.82 -4.06 -2.86
CA ILE A 67 -13.84 -3.39 -3.71
C ILE A 67 -14.50 -2.15 -4.28
N GLU A 68 -13.92 -0.99 -4.00
CA GLU A 68 -14.43 0.30 -4.45
C GLU A 68 -13.42 1.01 -5.34
N HIS A 69 -13.93 1.76 -6.28
CA HIS A 69 -13.12 2.60 -7.16
C HIS A 69 -13.03 3.99 -6.54
N ILE A 70 -11.82 4.52 -6.45
CA ILE A 70 -11.59 5.89 -6.00
C ILE A 70 -10.77 6.66 -7.04
N SER A 71 -10.91 7.98 -7.06
CA SER A 71 -10.12 8.79 -7.96
C SER A 71 -8.71 8.99 -7.44
N GLY A 72 -7.79 9.30 -8.35
CA GLY A 72 -6.40 9.59 -8.01
C GLY A 72 -5.43 8.56 -8.55
N LYS A 73 -4.16 8.76 -8.25
CA LYS A 73 -3.07 7.87 -8.65
C LYS A 73 -2.38 7.32 -7.41
N LEU A 74 -2.19 6.01 -7.37
CA LEU A 74 -1.46 5.34 -6.28
C LEU A 74 -2.05 5.65 -4.90
N THR A 75 -3.37 5.83 -4.84
CA THR A 75 -4.10 6.04 -3.60
C THR A 75 -4.73 4.75 -3.08
N ASP A 76 -4.38 3.64 -3.71
CA ASP A 76 -4.91 2.32 -3.39
C ASP A 76 -4.61 1.95 -1.94
N HIS A 77 -5.59 1.40 -1.26
CA HIS A 77 -5.42 0.97 0.12
C HIS A 77 -6.53 0.02 0.55
N PHE A 78 -6.26 -0.76 1.60
CA PHE A 78 -7.26 -1.55 2.29
C PHE A 78 -7.63 -0.86 3.61
N ASP A 79 -8.91 -0.64 3.82
CA ASP A 79 -9.44 -0.09 5.07
C ASP A 79 -10.06 -1.21 5.90
N PRO A 80 -9.39 -1.66 6.97
CA PRO A 80 -9.88 -2.77 7.77
C PRO A 80 -11.14 -2.43 8.55
N GLN A 81 -11.36 -1.17 8.92
CA GLN A 81 -12.55 -0.79 9.67
C GLN A 81 -13.79 -0.82 8.80
N ALA A 82 -13.67 -0.28 7.59
CA ALA A 82 -14.77 -0.29 6.64
C ALA A 82 -14.87 -1.61 5.88
N LYS A 83 -13.87 -2.46 5.97
CA LYS A 83 -13.74 -3.72 5.21
C LYS A 83 -13.90 -3.47 3.72
N VAL A 84 -13.07 -2.58 3.20
CA VAL A 84 -13.10 -2.21 1.81
C VAL A 84 -11.69 -2.05 1.25
N ILE A 85 -11.49 -2.55 0.03
CA ILE A 85 -10.28 -2.28 -0.75
C ILE A 85 -10.63 -1.18 -1.72
N ARG A 86 -9.90 -0.06 -1.63
CA ARG A 86 -10.11 1.07 -2.54
C ARG A 86 -9.01 1.10 -3.57
N LEU A 87 -9.38 1.07 -4.82
CA LEU A 87 -8.45 1.02 -5.96
C LEU A 87 -8.62 2.28 -6.81
N SER A 88 -7.49 2.87 -7.17
CA SER A 88 -7.45 4.11 -7.95
C SER A 88 -7.80 3.88 -9.42
N ASP A 89 -7.92 4.98 -10.17
CA ASP A 89 -8.28 4.95 -11.59
C ASP A 89 -7.32 4.10 -12.43
N GLU A 90 -6.04 4.09 -12.08
CA GLU A 90 -5.03 3.35 -12.84
C GLU A 90 -4.96 1.87 -12.48
N VAL A 91 -5.74 1.43 -11.51
CA VAL A 91 -5.72 0.06 -11.01
C VAL A 91 -7.06 -0.64 -11.19
N TYR A 92 -8.15 0.01 -10.82
CA TYR A 92 -9.46 -0.64 -10.71
C TYR A 92 -9.91 -1.31 -12.02
N GLY A 93 -9.93 -0.55 -13.09
CA GLY A 93 -10.43 -1.04 -14.38
C GLY A 93 -9.34 -1.36 -15.40
N VAL A 94 -8.09 -1.49 -14.98
CA VAL A 94 -6.97 -1.65 -15.89
C VAL A 94 -6.39 -3.06 -15.80
N ALA A 95 -6.16 -3.66 -16.96
CA ALA A 95 -5.61 -5.03 -17.04
C ALA A 95 -4.12 -4.99 -17.34
N SER A 96 -3.34 -4.29 -16.51
CA SER A 96 -1.89 -4.24 -16.63
C SER A 96 -1.22 -5.01 -15.50
N ILE A 97 0.04 -5.37 -15.71
CA ILE A 97 0.84 -6.04 -14.68
C ILE A 97 0.90 -5.17 -13.41
N ALA A 98 1.11 -3.86 -13.57
CA ALA A 98 1.17 -2.96 -12.44
C ALA A 98 -0.16 -2.90 -11.69
N ALA A 99 -1.27 -2.79 -12.41
CA ALA A 99 -2.60 -2.71 -11.80
C ALA A 99 -2.92 -3.98 -11.01
N VAL A 100 -2.66 -5.15 -11.59
CA VAL A 100 -2.89 -6.42 -10.92
C VAL A 100 -1.98 -6.57 -9.71
N GLY A 101 -0.72 -6.15 -9.81
CA GLY A 101 0.22 -6.20 -8.70
C GLY A 101 -0.22 -5.36 -7.50
N VAL A 102 -0.67 -4.13 -7.75
CA VAL A 102 -1.16 -3.24 -6.69
C VAL A 102 -2.43 -3.81 -6.06
N ALA A 103 -3.37 -4.26 -6.88
CA ALA A 103 -4.61 -4.85 -6.38
C ALA A 103 -4.34 -6.11 -5.55
N ALA A 104 -3.41 -6.95 -5.99
CA ALA A 104 -3.01 -8.14 -5.24
C ALA A 104 -2.37 -7.79 -3.90
N HIS A 105 -1.57 -6.73 -3.86
CA HIS A 105 -0.98 -6.24 -2.62
C HIS A 105 -2.05 -5.85 -1.59
N GLU A 106 -3.03 -5.08 -2.01
CA GLU A 106 -4.11 -4.64 -1.12
C GLU A 106 -5.02 -5.80 -0.71
N ALA A 107 -5.31 -6.72 -1.64
CA ALA A 107 -6.05 -7.93 -1.31
C ALA A 107 -5.26 -8.82 -0.32
N GLY A 108 -3.94 -8.85 -0.44
CA GLY A 108 -3.07 -9.55 0.50
C GLY A 108 -3.19 -9.00 1.92
N HIS A 109 -3.28 -7.67 2.07
CA HIS A 109 -3.53 -7.06 3.38
C HIS A 109 -4.88 -7.47 3.95
N ALA A 110 -5.92 -7.55 3.10
CA ALA A 110 -7.23 -8.00 3.54
C ALA A 110 -7.20 -9.45 4.02
N VAL A 111 -6.46 -10.32 3.32
CA VAL A 111 -6.28 -11.72 3.72
C VAL A 111 -5.54 -11.81 5.05
N GLN A 112 -4.45 -11.05 5.21
CA GLN A 112 -3.70 -11.02 6.46
C GLN A 112 -4.58 -10.58 7.63
N TYR A 113 -5.39 -9.57 7.42
CA TYR A 113 -6.30 -9.08 8.45
C TYR A 113 -7.36 -10.12 8.80
N ALA A 114 -7.94 -10.77 7.79
CA ALA A 114 -9.00 -11.76 7.99
C ALA A 114 -8.49 -13.01 8.69
N THR A 115 -7.25 -13.40 8.41
CA THR A 115 -6.64 -14.58 9.04
C THR A 115 -5.99 -14.26 10.38
N ASP A 116 -6.12 -13.02 10.85
CA ASP A 116 -5.61 -12.59 12.14
C ASP A 116 -4.10 -12.82 12.25
N TYR A 117 -3.39 -12.38 11.21
CA TYR A 117 -1.96 -12.58 11.09
C TYR A 117 -1.21 -11.99 12.28
N ALA A 118 -0.36 -12.80 12.91
CA ALA A 118 0.27 -12.46 14.19
C ALA A 118 1.01 -11.12 14.23
N PRO A 119 1.82 -10.73 13.22
CA PRO A 119 2.47 -9.41 13.23
C PRO A 119 1.48 -8.23 13.29
N ILE A 120 0.34 -8.34 12.66
CA ILE A 120 -0.71 -7.32 12.70
C ILE A 120 -1.31 -7.24 14.11
N ARG A 121 -1.57 -8.38 14.72
CA ARG A 121 -2.09 -8.44 16.09
C ARG A 121 -1.11 -7.85 17.09
N ILE A 122 0.17 -8.18 16.96
CA ILE A 122 1.21 -7.65 17.84
C ILE A 122 1.29 -6.13 17.69
N ARG A 123 1.25 -5.64 16.48
CA ARG A 123 1.26 -4.19 16.24
C ARG A 123 0.06 -3.50 16.87
N ALA A 124 -1.13 -4.07 16.70
CA ALA A 124 -2.35 -3.50 17.28
C ALA A 124 -2.31 -3.50 18.80
N ALA A 125 -1.66 -4.49 19.41
CA ALA A 125 -1.52 -4.55 20.86
C ALA A 125 -0.51 -3.55 21.40
N ILE A 126 0.55 -3.26 20.61
CA ILE A 126 1.62 -2.34 21.03
C ILE A 126 1.26 -0.89 20.71
N ILE A 127 0.57 -0.65 19.62
CA ILE A 127 0.21 0.69 19.16
C ILE A 127 -1.31 0.76 19.07
N PRO A 128 -1.97 0.95 20.23
CA PRO A 128 -3.42 1.06 20.22
C PRO A 128 -3.80 2.43 19.69
N ALA A 129 -4.34 2.44 18.58
CA ALA A 129 -4.98 3.65 18.09
C ALA A 129 -5.29 3.59 16.72
#